data_e1aa9d2937dbe4d56d87f4cfbfe1d3c9
#
_entry.id   e1aa9d2937dbe4d56d87f4cfbfe1d3c9
#
_cell.length_a   1.000
_cell.length_b   1.000
_cell.length_c   1.000
_cell.angle_alpha   90.00
_cell.angle_beta   90.00
_cell.angle_gamma   90.00
#
_symmetry.space_group_name_H-M   'P 1'
#
loop_
_entity.id
_entity.type
_entity.pdbx_description
1 polymer ?
#
loop_
_entity_poly.entity_id
_entity_poly.type
_entity_poly.pdbx_seq_one_letter_code
_entity_poly.pdbx_strand_id
1 'polypeptide(L)'
;MRVVTILLFAFATSSSFGQQIFKKKQNLLGSPFEITVVATDSIQGNQYTDLAIAEVKRIENLISDWIPTTQISKVNQNAGIKPVKVDKEVYDLVERATKISKLTSGAFDISYASMDKIWKFDGSMKEMPSPEAIKKSVERVGYQNIILNPKDTTIFLKNKGMKLGLGGIGQGYIADKIKVLLQEKGCKSGIVNVSGDIN
;
A
#
# COMPACT_ATOMS: atom_id res chain seq x y z
N MET A 1 -5.93 67.91 45.31
CA MET A 1 -5.85 67.30 43.99
C MET A 1 -5.63 65.78 44.15
N ARG A 2 -6.64 64.97 43.84
CA ARG A 2 -6.48 63.48 43.86
C ARG A 2 -6.23 63.04 42.41
N VAL A 3 -5.05 62.45 42.18
CA VAL A 3 -4.71 61.84 40.88
C VAL A 3 -5.32 60.45 40.85
N VAL A 4 -6.26 60.19 39.95
CA VAL A 4 -6.84 58.85 39.67
C VAL A 4 -5.98 58.21 38.59
N THR A 5 -5.19 57.19 38.96
CA THR A 5 -4.42 56.37 38.02
C THR A 5 -5.35 55.34 37.42
N ILE A 6 -5.72 55.46 36.16
CA ILE A 6 -6.48 54.42 35.39
C ILE A 6 -5.49 53.42 34.87
N LEU A 7 -5.49 52.17 35.43
CA LEU A 7 -4.79 51.04 34.88
C LEU A 7 -5.60 50.48 33.71
N LEU A 8 -5.09 50.65 32.48
CA LEU A 8 -5.61 49.96 31.28
C LEU A 8 -5.10 48.54 31.30
N PHE A 9 -5.96 47.58 31.60
CA PHE A 9 -5.69 46.15 31.36
C PHE A 9 -5.91 45.87 29.88
N ALA A 10 -4.84 45.71 29.10
CA ALA A 10 -4.90 45.19 27.76
C ALA A 10 -5.12 43.66 27.82
N PHE A 11 -6.36 43.23 27.59
CA PHE A 11 -6.69 41.82 27.37
C PHE A 11 -6.05 41.37 26.01
N ALA A 12 -4.91 40.73 26.05
CA ALA A 12 -4.40 40.02 24.92
C ALA A 12 -5.27 38.78 24.73
N THR A 13 -6.22 38.79 23.80
CA THR A 13 -6.97 37.62 23.35
C THR A 13 -6.01 36.76 22.52
N SER A 14 -5.32 35.82 23.16
CA SER A 14 -4.63 34.77 22.49
C SER A 14 -5.68 33.87 21.83
N SER A 15 -5.85 33.98 20.51
CA SER A 15 -6.62 33.02 19.71
C SER A 15 -5.94 31.66 19.80
N SER A 16 -6.39 30.81 20.71
CA SER A 16 -5.97 29.42 20.78
C SER A 16 -6.59 28.70 19.59
N PHE A 17 -5.83 28.50 18.54
CA PHE A 17 -6.24 27.61 17.46
C PHE A 17 -6.18 26.18 17.99
N GLY A 18 -7.34 25.65 18.39
CA GLY A 18 -7.48 24.27 18.81
C GLY A 18 -7.21 23.33 17.63
N GLN A 19 -6.38 22.32 17.86
CA GLN A 19 -6.22 21.23 16.89
C GLN A 19 -7.52 20.44 16.78
N GLN A 20 -7.89 20.07 15.55
CA GLN A 20 -9.10 19.30 15.25
C GLN A 20 -8.71 17.97 14.60
N ILE A 21 -9.53 16.95 14.86
CA ILE A 21 -9.36 15.62 14.29
C ILE A 21 -10.25 15.49 13.05
N PHE A 22 -9.65 15.12 11.93
CA PHE A 22 -10.34 14.84 10.67
C PHE A 22 -10.17 13.37 10.31
N LYS A 23 -11.29 12.72 9.96
CA LYS A 23 -11.33 11.30 9.68
C LYS A 23 -12.08 11.05 8.38
N LYS A 24 -11.47 10.25 7.49
CA LYS A 24 -12.14 9.72 6.29
C LYS A 24 -12.04 8.20 6.25
N LYS A 25 -13.15 7.57 5.83
CA LYS A 25 -13.22 6.13 5.54
C LYS A 25 -13.66 5.94 4.10
N GLN A 26 -13.01 5.02 3.40
CA GLN A 26 -13.34 4.68 2.03
C GLN A 26 -12.92 3.24 1.74
N ASN A 27 -13.61 2.57 0.81
CA ASN A 27 -13.11 1.30 0.28
C ASN A 27 -12.11 1.59 -0.85
N LEU A 28 -10.87 1.17 -0.65
CA LEU A 28 -9.76 1.29 -1.62
C LEU A 28 -9.03 -0.06 -1.64
N LEU A 29 -8.43 -0.42 -2.75
CA LEU A 29 -7.75 -1.72 -2.89
C LEU A 29 -8.66 -2.92 -2.61
N GLY A 30 -9.97 -2.78 -2.83
CA GLY A 30 -10.96 -3.81 -2.49
C GLY A 30 -11.20 -4.01 -0.99
N SER A 31 -10.73 -3.11 -0.12
CA SER A 31 -10.74 -3.27 1.33
C SER A 31 -10.94 -1.94 2.07
N PRO A 32 -11.31 -1.95 3.37
CA PRO A 32 -11.49 -0.73 4.14
C PRO A 32 -10.17 0.04 4.30
N PHE A 33 -10.24 1.33 4.00
CA PHE A 33 -9.19 2.31 4.26
C PHE A 33 -9.72 3.38 5.22
N GLU A 34 -8.92 3.75 6.20
CA GLU A 34 -9.25 4.81 7.15
C GLU A 34 -8.03 5.71 7.35
N ILE A 35 -8.24 7.01 7.24
CA ILE A 35 -7.24 8.02 7.55
C ILE A 35 -7.79 8.96 8.62
N THR A 36 -7.00 9.18 9.66
CA THR A 36 -7.24 10.17 10.72
C THR A 36 -6.05 11.11 10.78
N VAL A 37 -6.29 12.41 10.73
CA VAL A 37 -5.26 13.45 10.84
C VAL A 37 -5.63 14.52 11.83
N VAL A 38 -4.65 15.15 12.43
CA VAL A 38 -4.82 16.35 13.26
C VAL A 38 -4.41 17.55 12.42
N ALA A 39 -5.30 18.55 12.35
CA ALA A 39 -5.08 19.77 11.58
C ALA A 39 -5.62 21.00 12.31
N THR A 40 -5.25 22.20 11.88
CA THR A 40 -5.67 23.46 12.49
C THR A 40 -7.08 23.87 12.10
N ASP A 41 -7.52 23.45 10.91
CA ASP A 41 -8.83 23.75 10.36
C ASP A 41 -9.29 22.70 9.35
N SER A 42 -10.53 22.83 8.88
CA SER A 42 -11.15 21.89 7.96
C SER A 42 -10.53 21.90 6.56
N ILE A 43 -9.96 22.99 6.12
CA ILE A 43 -9.30 23.09 4.81
C ILE A 43 -8.05 22.21 4.83
N GLN A 44 -7.19 22.40 5.83
CA GLN A 44 -5.98 21.62 6.01
C GLN A 44 -6.27 20.12 6.24
N GLY A 45 -7.26 19.82 7.11
CA GLY A 45 -7.66 18.45 7.41
C GLY A 45 -8.16 17.70 6.16
N ASN A 46 -8.99 18.35 5.35
CA ASN A 46 -9.45 17.80 4.08
C ASN A 46 -8.29 17.63 3.10
N GLN A 47 -7.40 18.61 2.99
CA GLN A 47 -6.22 18.52 2.12
C GLN A 47 -5.35 17.29 2.46
N TYR A 48 -5.06 17.06 3.73
CA TYR A 48 -4.28 15.88 4.15
C TYR A 48 -4.98 14.56 3.82
N THR A 49 -6.28 14.47 4.10
CA THR A 49 -7.02 13.24 3.81
C THR A 49 -7.15 12.98 2.31
N ASP A 50 -7.32 14.03 1.48
CA ASP A 50 -7.39 13.91 0.03
C ASP A 50 -6.04 13.51 -0.58
N LEU A 51 -4.92 14.05 -0.08
CA LEU A 51 -3.57 13.63 -0.47
C LEU A 51 -3.34 12.15 -0.16
N ALA A 52 -3.75 11.67 1.02
CA ALA A 52 -3.63 10.26 1.37
C ALA A 52 -4.43 9.37 0.42
N ILE A 53 -5.67 9.72 0.12
CA ILE A 53 -6.52 8.97 -0.82
C ILE A 53 -5.94 8.98 -2.23
N ALA A 54 -5.40 10.10 -2.69
CA ALA A 54 -4.77 10.20 -3.99
C ALA A 54 -3.53 9.30 -4.09
N GLU A 55 -2.73 9.23 -3.03
CA GLU A 55 -1.54 8.38 -2.98
C GLU A 55 -1.90 6.88 -2.99
N VAL A 56 -2.95 6.45 -2.26
CA VAL A 56 -3.46 5.07 -2.37
C VAL A 56 -3.79 4.73 -3.81
N LYS A 57 -4.58 5.58 -4.48
CA LYS A 57 -4.99 5.36 -5.88
C LYS A 57 -3.80 5.35 -6.84
N ARG A 58 -2.82 6.22 -6.61
CA ARG A 58 -1.59 6.26 -7.41
C ARG A 58 -0.83 4.93 -7.32
N ILE A 59 -0.61 4.44 -6.10
CA ILE A 59 0.12 3.18 -5.88
C ILE A 59 -0.69 1.99 -6.39
N GLU A 60 -2.01 1.96 -6.16
CA GLU A 60 -2.89 0.91 -6.69
C GLU A 60 -2.75 0.77 -8.21
N ASN A 61 -2.73 1.90 -8.94
CA ASN A 61 -2.53 1.92 -10.38
C ASN A 61 -1.13 1.45 -10.84
N LEU A 62 -0.17 1.35 -9.93
CA LEU A 62 1.14 0.78 -10.23
C LEU A 62 1.19 -0.73 -9.98
N ILE A 63 0.65 -1.19 -8.84
CA ILE A 63 0.94 -2.51 -8.29
C ILE A 63 -0.22 -3.51 -8.27
N SER A 64 -1.46 -3.09 -8.51
CA SER A 64 -2.62 -4.01 -8.52
C SER A 64 -2.48 -5.06 -9.62
N ASP A 65 -2.61 -6.33 -9.29
CA ASP A 65 -2.68 -7.44 -10.24
C ASP A 65 -4.11 -7.68 -10.78
N TRP A 66 -5.10 -6.96 -10.25
CA TRP A 66 -6.49 -7.00 -10.67
C TRP A 66 -6.81 -5.99 -11.78
N ILE A 67 -6.08 -4.89 -11.86
CA ILE A 67 -6.25 -3.87 -12.88
C ILE A 67 -5.34 -4.22 -14.07
N PRO A 68 -5.88 -4.53 -15.27
CA PRO A 68 -5.09 -5.06 -16.39
C PRO A 68 -3.99 -4.14 -16.91
N THR A 69 -4.11 -2.83 -16.67
CA THR A 69 -3.23 -1.79 -17.22
C THR A 69 -2.04 -1.45 -16.32
N THR A 70 -1.98 -1.97 -15.10
CA THR A 70 -0.89 -1.69 -14.15
C THR A 70 0.44 -2.27 -14.61
N GLN A 71 1.52 -1.82 -13.99
CA GLN A 71 2.85 -2.33 -14.30
C GLN A 71 3.02 -3.80 -13.87
N ILE A 72 2.49 -4.19 -12.71
CA ILE A 72 2.51 -5.60 -12.26
C ILE A 72 1.68 -6.48 -13.20
N SER A 73 0.51 -6.04 -13.64
CA SER A 73 -0.28 -6.78 -14.62
C SER A 73 0.45 -6.97 -15.95
N LYS A 74 1.20 -5.95 -16.41
CA LYS A 74 2.04 -6.07 -17.60
C LYS A 74 3.18 -7.08 -17.41
N VAL A 75 3.83 -7.11 -16.22
CA VAL A 75 4.82 -8.15 -15.87
C VAL A 75 4.18 -9.53 -15.94
N ASN A 76 3.00 -9.71 -15.33
CA ASN A 76 2.27 -10.98 -15.32
C ASN A 76 1.88 -11.45 -16.72
N GLN A 77 1.44 -10.53 -17.59
CA GLN A 77 1.07 -10.83 -18.99
C GLN A 77 2.27 -11.27 -19.85
N ASN A 78 3.49 -10.88 -19.47
CA ASN A 78 4.72 -11.21 -20.18
C ASN A 78 5.53 -12.35 -19.54
N ALA A 79 4.94 -13.08 -18.59
CA ALA A 79 5.59 -14.23 -17.94
C ALA A 79 5.97 -15.32 -18.95
N GLY A 80 7.25 -15.73 -18.94
CA GLY A 80 7.82 -16.68 -19.90
C GLY A 80 8.03 -16.13 -21.31
N ILE A 81 7.81 -14.82 -21.54
CA ILE A 81 7.93 -14.19 -22.87
C ILE A 81 9.14 -13.25 -22.91
N LYS A 82 9.13 -12.18 -22.09
CA LYS A 82 10.18 -11.15 -22.08
C LYS A 82 10.23 -10.38 -20.78
N PRO A 83 11.38 -9.76 -20.44
CA PRO A 83 11.48 -8.78 -19.37
C PRO A 83 10.58 -7.55 -19.64
N VAL A 84 10.01 -6.99 -18.57
CA VAL A 84 9.19 -5.79 -18.61
C VAL A 84 9.85 -4.69 -17.80
N LYS A 85 10.07 -3.53 -18.43
CA LYS A 85 10.55 -2.34 -17.74
C LYS A 85 9.44 -1.77 -16.87
N VAL A 86 9.77 -1.44 -15.63
CA VAL A 86 8.85 -0.85 -14.66
C VAL A 86 9.46 0.40 -14.03
N ASP A 87 8.66 1.21 -13.36
CA ASP A 87 9.15 2.33 -12.58
C ASP A 87 10.04 1.83 -11.44
N LYS A 88 11.01 2.65 -11.06
CA LYS A 88 11.93 2.30 -9.98
C LYS A 88 11.20 1.95 -8.68
N GLU A 89 10.10 2.63 -8.39
CA GLU A 89 9.28 2.37 -7.21
C GLU A 89 8.71 0.95 -7.21
N VAL A 90 8.19 0.49 -8.34
CA VAL A 90 7.66 -0.88 -8.49
C VAL A 90 8.80 -1.90 -8.42
N TYR A 91 9.92 -1.60 -9.08
CA TYR A 91 11.10 -2.45 -9.04
C TYR A 91 11.61 -2.66 -7.61
N ASP A 92 11.78 -1.57 -6.85
CA ASP A 92 12.30 -1.59 -5.49
C ASP A 92 11.34 -2.37 -4.54
N LEU A 93 10.03 -2.23 -4.73
CA LEU A 93 9.05 -2.99 -3.95
C LEU A 93 9.12 -4.49 -4.25
N VAL A 94 9.23 -4.88 -5.52
CA VAL A 94 9.36 -6.29 -5.92
C VAL A 94 10.71 -6.86 -5.46
N GLU A 95 11.80 -6.08 -5.54
CA GLU A 95 13.10 -6.48 -5.02
C GLU A 95 13.05 -6.72 -3.50
N ARG A 96 12.45 -5.79 -2.74
CA ARG A 96 12.24 -5.93 -1.28
C ARG A 96 11.43 -7.18 -0.95
N ALA A 97 10.32 -7.40 -1.65
CA ALA A 97 9.49 -8.57 -1.46
C ALA A 97 10.24 -9.89 -1.77
N THR A 98 11.02 -9.92 -2.84
CA THR A 98 11.85 -11.08 -3.21
C THR A 98 12.94 -11.37 -2.17
N LYS A 99 13.54 -10.31 -1.58
CA LYS A 99 14.48 -10.45 -0.45
C LYS A 99 13.80 -11.06 0.77
N ILE A 100 12.58 -10.66 1.09
CA ILE A 100 11.80 -11.25 2.19
C ILE A 100 11.46 -12.71 1.88
N SER A 101 11.06 -13.03 0.64
CA SER A 101 10.83 -14.42 0.22
C SER A 101 12.06 -15.30 0.45
N LYS A 102 13.24 -14.78 0.13
CA LYS A 102 14.50 -15.49 0.37
C LYS A 102 14.80 -15.67 1.86
N LEU A 103 14.61 -14.62 2.68
CA LEU A 103 14.84 -14.66 4.13
C LEU A 103 13.92 -15.66 4.84
N THR A 104 12.69 -15.80 4.37
CA THR A 104 11.68 -16.70 4.92
C THR A 104 11.70 -18.10 4.27
N SER A 105 12.69 -18.39 3.42
CA SER A 105 12.78 -19.64 2.65
C SER A 105 11.49 -19.97 1.87
N GLY A 106 10.81 -18.92 1.38
CA GLY A 106 9.57 -19.02 0.60
C GLY A 106 8.28 -19.09 1.42
N ALA A 107 8.34 -18.98 2.75
CA ALA A 107 7.13 -18.90 3.56
C ALA A 107 6.32 -17.63 3.24
N PHE A 108 6.98 -16.55 2.87
CA PHE A 108 6.40 -15.41 2.17
C PHE A 108 6.88 -15.46 0.71
N ASP A 109 5.98 -15.51 -0.25
CA ASP A 109 6.32 -15.53 -1.67
C ASP A 109 5.30 -14.74 -2.50
N ILE A 110 5.75 -13.65 -3.12
CA ILE A 110 4.88 -12.80 -3.95
C ILE A 110 4.47 -13.45 -5.27
N SER A 111 5.06 -14.58 -5.64
CA SER A 111 4.61 -15.37 -6.79
C SER A 111 3.42 -16.28 -6.47
N TYR A 112 2.88 -16.24 -5.25
CA TYR A 112 1.69 -17.00 -4.82
C TYR A 112 0.48 -16.79 -5.75
N ALA A 113 0.39 -15.61 -6.40
CA ALA A 113 -0.65 -15.31 -7.38
C ALA A 113 -0.62 -16.23 -8.62
N SER A 114 0.47 -17.01 -8.79
CA SER A 114 0.59 -18.05 -9.81
C SER A 114 -0.17 -19.33 -9.48
N MET A 115 -0.62 -19.47 -8.23
CA MET A 115 -1.34 -20.66 -7.76
C MET A 115 -2.70 -20.78 -8.45
N ASP A 116 -3.08 -22.00 -8.83
CA ASP A 116 -4.42 -22.26 -9.32
C ASP A 116 -5.45 -22.03 -8.19
N LYS A 117 -6.59 -21.39 -8.54
CA LYS A 117 -7.66 -21.09 -7.58
C LYS A 117 -8.49 -22.34 -7.24
N ILE A 118 -7.87 -23.27 -6.52
CA ILE A 118 -8.54 -24.49 -6.06
C ILE A 118 -9.23 -24.33 -4.69
N TRP A 119 -8.91 -23.26 -3.97
CA TRP A 119 -9.49 -22.95 -2.67
C TRP A 119 -10.68 -22.00 -2.80
N LYS A 120 -11.77 -22.30 -2.09
CA LYS A 120 -12.95 -21.45 -2.02
C LYS A 120 -13.19 -21.07 -0.56
N PHE A 121 -13.21 -19.78 -0.28
CA PHE A 121 -13.37 -19.21 1.06
C PHE A 121 -14.78 -18.62 1.28
N ASP A 122 -15.70 -18.89 0.38
CA ASP A 122 -17.09 -18.42 0.41
C ASP A 122 -18.07 -19.39 1.11
N GLY A 123 -17.54 -20.43 1.76
CA GLY A 123 -18.32 -21.49 2.41
C GLY A 123 -18.87 -22.57 1.45
N SER A 124 -18.61 -22.48 0.14
CA SER A 124 -19.10 -23.46 -0.85
C SER A 124 -18.21 -24.71 -0.93
N MET A 125 -17.02 -24.71 -0.32
CA MET A 125 -16.12 -25.85 -0.32
C MET A 125 -16.61 -26.90 0.70
N LYS A 126 -17.00 -28.07 0.23
CA LYS A 126 -17.45 -29.20 1.07
C LYS A 126 -16.32 -30.15 1.44
N GLU A 127 -15.32 -30.26 0.58
CA GLU A 127 -14.19 -31.17 0.74
C GLU A 127 -12.88 -30.45 0.46
N MET A 128 -11.81 -30.85 1.15
CA MET A 128 -10.46 -30.35 0.91
C MET A 128 -9.95 -30.85 -0.44
N PRO A 129 -9.19 -30.04 -1.22
CA PRO A 129 -8.52 -30.51 -2.41
C PRO A 129 -7.56 -31.68 -2.11
N SER A 130 -7.43 -32.61 -3.03
CA SER A 130 -6.50 -33.72 -2.87
C SER A 130 -5.04 -33.25 -2.79
N PRO A 131 -4.12 -34.03 -2.16
CA PRO A 131 -2.71 -33.69 -2.11
C PRO A 131 -2.10 -33.47 -3.51
N GLU A 132 -2.53 -34.22 -4.52
CA GLU A 132 -2.08 -34.07 -5.92
C GLU A 132 -2.58 -32.74 -6.51
N ALA A 133 -3.84 -32.35 -6.26
CA ALA A 133 -4.39 -31.09 -6.71
C ALA A 133 -3.64 -29.92 -6.07
N ILE A 134 -3.33 -30.00 -4.77
CA ILE A 134 -2.56 -28.98 -4.04
C ILE A 134 -1.16 -28.88 -4.66
N LYS A 135 -0.44 -29.99 -4.84
CA LYS A 135 0.89 -30.00 -5.44
C LYS A 135 0.89 -29.39 -6.83
N LYS A 136 -0.08 -29.74 -7.67
CA LYS A 136 -0.23 -29.18 -9.02
C LYS A 136 -0.52 -27.68 -8.98
N SER A 137 -1.36 -27.23 -8.05
CA SER A 137 -1.77 -25.82 -7.98
C SER A 137 -0.61 -24.85 -7.73
N VAL A 138 0.46 -25.31 -7.06
CA VAL A 138 1.62 -24.47 -6.69
C VAL A 138 2.83 -24.65 -7.62
N GLU A 139 2.74 -25.45 -8.70
CA GLU A 139 3.87 -25.73 -9.60
C GLU A 139 4.52 -24.47 -10.20
N ARG A 140 3.73 -23.39 -10.38
CA ARG A 140 4.22 -22.13 -10.91
C ARG A 140 4.66 -21.12 -9.84
N VAL A 141 4.48 -21.46 -8.56
CA VAL A 141 4.93 -20.63 -7.44
C VAL A 141 6.42 -20.85 -7.21
N GLY A 142 7.16 -19.78 -7.00
CA GLY A 142 8.58 -19.86 -6.70
C GLY A 142 9.29 -18.55 -7.00
N TYR A 143 9.62 -17.79 -5.95
CA TYR A 143 10.31 -16.49 -6.03
C TYR A 143 11.66 -16.58 -6.75
N GLN A 144 12.29 -17.75 -6.79
CA GLN A 144 13.58 -18.00 -7.47
C GLN A 144 13.48 -17.79 -8.99
N ASN A 145 12.25 -17.82 -9.52
CA ASN A 145 11.98 -17.61 -10.95
C ASN A 145 11.63 -16.14 -11.27
N ILE A 146 11.73 -15.24 -10.29
CA ILE A 146 11.63 -13.79 -10.49
C ILE A 146 13.02 -13.26 -10.76
N ILE A 147 13.28 -12.81 -11.98
CA ILE A 147 14.56 -12.27 -12.41
C ILE A 147 14.50 -10.74 -12.46
N LEU A 148 15.37 -10.09 -11.68
CA LEU A 148 15.46 -8.66 -11.54
C LEU A 148 16.74 -8.14 -12.19
N ASN A 149 16.63 -7.11 -13.06
CA ASN A 149 17.77 -6.40 -13.61
C ASN A 149 17.77 -4.94 -13.12
N PRO A 150 18.67 -4.57 -12.19
CA PRO A 150 18.69 -3.23 -11.63
C PRO A 150 19.18 -2.16 -12.63
N LYS A 151 19.94 -2.53 -13.67
CA LYS A 151 20.46 -1.58 -14.67
C LYS A 151 19.33 -0.95 -15.49
N ASP A 152 18.37 -1.78 -15.87
CA ASP A 152 17.28 -1.37 -16.76
C ASP A 152 15.93 -1.27 -16.02
N THR A 153 15.91 -1.53 -14.71
CA THR A 153 14.69 -1.65 -13.90
C THR A 153 13.65 -2.59 -14.53
N THR A 154 14.12 -3.78 -14.99
CA THR A 154 13.24 -4.77 -15.60
C THR A 154 12.96 -5.94 -14.66
N ILE A 155 11.74 -6.48 -14.76
CA ILE A 155 11.28 -7.68 -14.06
C ILE A 155 10.91 -8.71 -15.10
N PHE A 156 11.43 -9.94 -14.96
CA PHE A 156 11.09 -11.07 -15.80
C PHE A 156 10.67 -12.27 -14.96
N LEU A 157 9.53 -12.83 -15.28
CA LEU A 157 9.03 -14.08 -14.71
C LEU A 157 9.42 -15.21 -15.65
N LYS A 158 10.29 -16.11 -15.19
CA LYS A 158 10.92 -17.14 -16.03
C LYS A 158 9.93 -18.12 -16.65
N ASN A 159 8.89 -18.49 -15.90
CA ASN A 159 7.97 -19.53 -16.32
C ASN A 159 6.67 -18.92 -16.86
N LYS A 160 6.17 -19.46 -17.98
CA LYS A 160 4.87 -19.08 -18.55
C LYS A 160 3.75 -19.31 -17.53
N GLY A 161 2.88 -18.31 -17.40
CA GLY A 161 1.73 -18.35 -16.48
C GLY A 161 2.05 -17.98 -15.02
N MET A 162 3.33 -17.66 -14.71
CA MET A 162 3.65 -17.04 -13.42
C MET A 162 2.94 -15.69 -13.27
N LYS A 163 2.63 -15.36 -12.03
CA LYS A 163 2.05 -14.07 -11.65
C LYS A 163 2.63 -13.57 -10.34
N LEU A 164 2.81 -12.27 -10.23
CA LEU A 164 3.09 -11.58 -8.97
C LEU A 164 1.79 -11.04 -8.39
N GLY A 165 1.63 -11.20 -7.08
CA GLY A 165 0.59 -10.54 -6.30
C GLY A 165 1.25 -9.81 -5.12
N LEU A 166 1.03 -8.51 -5.02
CA LEU A 166 1.67 -7.68 -3.99
C LEU A 166 0.75 -7.42 -2.77
N GLY A 167 -0.41 -8.09 -2.68
CA GLY A 167 -1.36 -7.89 -1.58
C GLY A 167 -0.76 -8.06 -0.19
N GLY A 168 0.14 -9.03 0.00
CA GLY A 168 0.78 -9.30 1.30
C GLY A 168 1.86 -8.29 1.73
N ILE A 169 2.21 -7.30 0.89
CA ILE A 169 3.17 -6.23 1.24
C ILE A 169 2.65 -4.85 0.85
N GLY A 170 1.69 -4.78 -0.08
CA GLY A 170 1.24 -3.54 -0.68
C GLY A 170 0.52 -2.63 0.31
N GLN A 171 -0.27 -3.19 1.23
CA GLN A 171 -1.03 -2.41 2.20
C GLN A 171 -0.10 -1.69 3.18
N GLY A 172 0.85 -2.41 3.80
CA GLY A 172 1.86 -1.80 4.66
C GLY A 172 2.75 -0.80 3.93
N TYR A 173 3.13 -1.10 2.67
CA TYR A 173 3.87 -0.17 1.83
C TYR A 173 3.11 1.14 1.60
N ILE A 174 1.81 1.07 1.31
CA ILE A 174 0.95 2.24 1.11
C ILE A 174 0.86 3.06 2.40
N ALA A 175 0.66 2.40 3.56
CA ALA A 175 0.61 3.07 4.85
C ALA A 175 1.91 3.87 5.12
N ASP A 176 3.08 3.25 4.88
CA ASP A 176 4.39 3.89 4.99
C ASP A 176 4.52 5.11 4.07
N LYS A 177 4.11 4.98 2.80
CA LYS A 177 4.19 6.06 1.82
C LYS A 177 3.30 7.25 2.19
N ILE A 178 2.09 7.00 2.63
CA ILE A 178 1.18 8.06 3.08
C ILE A 178 1.75 8.78 4.29
N LYS A 179 2.30 8.06 5.27
CA LYS A 179 2.95 8.68 6.43
C LYS A 179 4.04 9.65 5.99
N VAL A 180 4.97 9.20 5.15
CA VAL A 180 6.07 10.05 4.65
C VAL A 180 5.51 11.26 3.92
N LEU A 181 4.56 11.07 3.00
CA LEU A 181 3.92 12.15 2.25
C LEU A 181 3.28 13.19 3.17
N LEU A 182 2.52 12.74 4.16
CA LEU A 182 1.83 13.66 5.08
C LEU A 182 2.82 14.41 5.99
N GLN A 183 3.89 13.76 6.44
CA GLN A 183 4.96 14.41 7.20
C GLN A 183 5.67 15.50 6.37
N GLU A 184 5.97 15.23 5.10
CA GLU A 184 6.55 16.22 4.16
C GLU A 184 5.61 17.40 3.91
N LYS A 185 4.30 17.19 4.01
CA LYS A 185 3.28 18.26 3.92
C LYS A 185 2.99 18.97 5.24
N GLY A 186 3.72 18.63 6.31
CA GLY A 186 3.61 19.30 7.61
C GLY A 186 2.55 18.71 8.54
N CYS A 187 1.95 17.57 8.21
CA CYS A 187 1.08 16.85 9.13
C CYS A 187 1.92 16.25 10.28
N LYS A 188 1.66 16.67 11.50
CA LYS A 188 2.44 16.27 12.69
C LYS A 188 1.88 15.03 13.40
N SER A 189 0.58 14.77 13.23
CA SER A 189 -0.10 13.68 13.94
C SER A 189 -1.21 13.10 13.07
N GLY A 190 -1.29 11.78 13.00
CA GLY A 190 -2.31 11.08 12.27
C GLY A 190 -2.18 9.57 12.41
N ILE A 191 -3.14 8.85 11.90
CA ILE A 191 -3.18 7.39 11.81
C ILE A 191 -3.63 7.03 10.40
N VAL A 192 -2.86 6.19 9.73
CA VAL A 192 -3.22 5.59 8.44
C VAL A 192 -3.49 4.11 8.68
N ASN A 193 -4.70 3.67 8.40
CA ASN A 193 -5.09 2.27 8.51
C ASN A 193 -5.52 1.75 7.12
N VAL A 194 -4.71 0.86 6.58
CA VAL A 194 -4.94 0.20 5.29
C VAL A 194 -5.29 -1.26 5.57
N SER A 195 -6.57 -1.51 5.84
CA SER A 195 -7.11 -2.86 6.09
C SER A 195 -6.43 -3.63 7.23
N GLY A 196 -5.99 -2.93 8.27
CA GLY A 196 -5.30 -3.51 9.41
C GLY A 196 -3.80 -3.22 9.46
N ASP A 197 -3.17 -2.86 8.35
CA ASP A 197 -1.81 -2.31 8.36
C ASP A 197 -1.87 -0.85 8.79
N ILE A 198 -1.31 -0.55 9.96
CA ILE A 198 -1.43 0.75 10.63
C ILE A 198 -0.07 1.43 10.74
N ASN A 199 -0.04 2.72 10.43
CA ASN A 199 1.13 3.58 10.61
C ASN A 199 0.73 4.95 11.17
#